data_54200a8599d7993dd70aec5b06b25de3
#
_entry.id   54200a8599d7993dd70aec5b06b25de3
#
_cell.length_a   1.000
_cell.length_b   1.000
_cell.length_c   1.000
_cell.angle_alpha   90.00
_cell.angle_beta   90.00
_cell.angle_gamma   90.00
#
_symmetry.space_group_name_H-M   'P 1'
#
loop_
_entity.id
_entity.type
_entity.pdbx_description
1 polymer ?
#
loop_
_entity_poly.entity_id
_entity_poly.type
_entity_poly.pdbx_seq_one_letter_code
_entity_poly.pdbx_strand_id
1 'polypeptide(L)'
;MKKLLGIFVFLVILYVSILFATDPESWASNHRNLGQRIGLEGILCLGAGLLIITGGIDLSIGSVVSLCACVFCKLVLDAELPIPLAALLVLLLGAGIGFINGFLVTYFHVQAFVVTLCGLFLYRGAARWVMKDQIPAIADAVEPITTFCRGSFFYVPVYLWLLLGLFAIATVFLHLTIYGRYFYAIGSNERAARYSGINTNFYKILAYVLCSIFASIYALMHVIHYNTVQPSTTGNFLELYAIAGAVLGGCSLRGGEGTTIGMLIGTAIMRLLPNLTNMWEIPSTLEPTVIGGALLVCAILDEMLRRGVTWREIADAIQRVVKRWTG
;
A
#
# COMPACT_ATOMS: atom_id res chain seq x y z
N MET A 1 -0.17 -1.62 -22.34
CA MET A 1 0.21 -0.24 -22.67
C MET A 1 -0.96 0.75 -22.59
N LYS A 2 -2.11 0.51 -23.25
CA LYS A 2 -3.27 1.45 -23.24
C LYS A 2 -3.80 1.75 -21.83
N LYS A 3 -3.87 0.75 -20.95
CA LYS A 3 -4.32 0.89 -19.56
C LYS A 3 -3.39 1.82 -18.74
N LEU A 4 -2.08 1.59 -18.82
CA LEU A 4 -1.09 2.43 -18.11
C LEU A 4 -1.12 3.89 -18.60
N LEU A 5 -1.35 4.09 -19.91
CA LEU A 5 -1.47 5.43 -20.48
C LEU A 5 -2.70 6.17 -19.93
N GLY A 6 -3.86 5.50 -19.80
CA GLY A 6 -5.06 6.11 -19.20
C GLY A 6 -4.86 6.53 -17.75
N ILE A 7 -4.21 5.69 -16.95
CA ILE A 7 -3.89 5.97 -15.54
C ILE A 7 -2.89 7.14 -15.45
N PHE A 8 -1.89 7.18 -16.35
CA PHE A 8 -0.92 8.27 -16.41
C PHE A 8 -1.58 9.61 -16.80
N VAL A 9 -2.48 9.59 -17.78
CA VAL A 9 -3.25 10.79 -18.15
C VAL A 9 -4.09 11.30 -16.97
N PHE A 10 -4.73 10.39 -16.23
CA PHE A 10 -5.48 10.76 -15.03
C PHE A 10 -4.57 11.38 -13.95
N LEU A 11 -3.39 10.81 -13.71
CA LEU A 11 -2.38 11.38 -12.82
C LEU A 11 -2.01 12.82 -13.23
N VAL A 12 -1.75 13.03 -14.53
CA VAL A 12 -1.38 14.36 -15.05
C VAL A 12 -2.52 15.36 -14.85
N ILE A 13 -3.76 14.97 -15.12
CA ILE A 13 -4.92 15.83 -14.91
C ILE A 13 -5.04 16.24 -13.44
N LEU A 14 -4.92 15.29 -12.50
CA LEU A 14 -4.95 15.57 -11.06
C LEU A 14 -3.81 16.50 -10.64
N TYR A 15 -2.60 16.25 -11.12
CA TYR A 15 -1.44 17.07 -10.80
C TYR A 15 -1.60 18.50 -11.32
N VAL A 16 -2.03 18.65 -12.56
CA VAL A 16 -2.31 19.97 -13.16
C VAL A 16 -3.40 20.70 -12.38
N SER A 17 -4.46 20.00 -11.96
CA SER A 17 -5.51 20.59 -11.12
C SER A 17 -4.95 21.12 -9.79
N ILE A 18 -4.02 20.41 -9.16
CA ILE A 18 -3.36 20.86 -7.92
C ILE A 18 -2.49 22.10 -8.19
N LEU A 19 -1.79 22.16 -9.34
CA LEU A 19 -0.99 23.32 -9.70
C LEU A 19 -1.84 24.59 -9.79
N PHE A 20 -3.04 24.50 -10.32
CA PHE A 20 -3.98 25.64 -10.41
C PHE A 20 -4.68 25.96 -9.08
N ALA A 21 -4.85 24.95 -8.20
CA ALA A 21 -5.53 25.13 -6.92
C ALA A 21 -4.59 25.60 -5.80
N THR A 22 -3.27 25.53 -5.99
CA THR A 22 -2.27 25.85 -4.97
C THR A 22 -1.74 27.27 -5.16
N ASP A 23 -1.74 28.07 -4.09
CA ASP A 23 -1.13 29.40 -4.11
C ASP A 23 0.37 29.34 -4.35
N PRO A 24 0.97 30.26 -5.12
CA PRO A 24 2.40 30.26 -5.44
C PRO A 24 3.32 30.23 -4.21
N GLU A 25 2.93 30.88 -3.12
CA GLU A 25 3.72 30.94 -1.87
C GLU A 25 3.78 29.58 -1.16
N SER A 26 2.74 28.75 -1.29
CA SER A 26 2.65 27.43 -0.65
C SER A 26 3.14 26.27 -1.55
N TRP A 27 3.51 26.55 -2.78
CA TRP A 27 3.91 25.55 -3.79
C TRP A 27 5.03 24.64 -3.31
N ALA A 28 6.14 25.21 -2.87
CA ALA A 28 7.31 24.43 -2.44
C ALA A 28 7.01 23.53 -1.24
N SER A 29 6.24 24.04 -0.27
CA SER A 29 5.85 23.28 0.92
C SER A 29 4.86 22.17 0.59
N ASN A 30 3.88 22.44 -0.27
CA ASN A 30 2.90 21.43 -0.71
C ASN A 30 3.56 20.29 -1.48
N HIS A 31 4.46 20.58 -2.44
CA HIS A 31 5.18 19.57 -3.19
C HIS A 31 6.09 18.71 -2.30
N ARG A 32 6.76 19.36 -1.33
CA ARG A 32 7.57 18.64 -0.35
C ARG A 32 6.72 17.68 0.50
N ASN A 33 5.60 18.15 1.03
CA ASN A 33 4.69 17.34 1.84
C ASN A 33 4.08 16.19 1.03
N LEU A 34 3.68 16.47 -0.21
CA LEU A 34 3.15 15.45 -1.14
C LEU A 34 4.21 14.39 -1.45
N GLY A 35 5.44 14.81 -1.74
CA GLY A 35 6.56 13.89 -1.99
C GLY A 35 6.87 13.01 -0.77
N GLN A 36 6.83 13.56 0.45
CA GLN A 36 7.01 12.79 1.69
C GLN A 36 5.91 11.72 1.85
N ARG A 37 4.65 12.09 1.65
CA ARG A 37 3.50 11.17 1.77
C ARG A 37 3.53 10.09 0.69
N ILE A 38 3.83 10.44 -0.56
CA ILE A 38 4.00 9.46 -1.64
C ILE A 38 5.16 8.51 -1.30
N GLY A 39 6.29 9.06 -0.80
CA GLY A 39 7.45 8.29 -0.39
C GLY A 39 7.13 7.26 0.69
N LEU A 40 6.37 7.65 1.70
CA LEU A 40 5.96 6.76 2.78
C LEU A 40 4.98 5.68 2.30
N GLU A 41 3.86 6.07 1.73
CA GLU A 41 2.77 5.13 1.45
C GLU A 41 3.02 4.26 0.21
N GLY A 42 3.88 4.73 -0.70
CA GLY A 42 4.34 3.92 -1.82
C GLY A 42 5.05 2.64 -1.38
N ILE A 43 5.67 2.65 -0.20
CA ILE A 43 6.29 1.45 0.38
C ILE A 43 5.23 0.36 0.59
N LEU A 44 4.09 0.72 1.19
CA LEU A 44 2.98 -0.24 1.42
C LEU A 44 2.36 -0.71 0.11
N CYS A 45 2.19 0.21 -0.85
CA CYS A 45 1.63 -0.12 -2.15
C CYS A 45 2.50 -1.12 -2.93
N LEU A 46 3.83 -0.99 -2.86
CA LEU A 46 4.77 -1.97 -3.44
C LEU A 46 4.59 -3.35 -2.80
N GLY A 47 4.57 -3.41 -1.46
CA GLY A 47 4.38 -4.67 -0.73
C GLY A 47 3.05 -5.34 -1.07
N ALA A 48 1.94 -4.61 -0.99
CA ALA A 48 0.61 -5.10 -1.35
C ALA A 48 0.53 -5.51 -2.82
N GLY A 49 1.12 -4.73 -3.73
CA GLY A 49 1.12 -5.02 -5.16
C GLY A 49 1.86 -6.31 -5.51
N LEU A 50 3.01 -6.58 -4.89
CA LEU A 50 3.73 -7.84 -5.06
C LEU A 50 2.88 -9.05 -4.64
N LEU A 51 2.16 -8.92 -3.52
CA LEU A 51 1.25 -9.97 -3.05
C LEU A 51 0.05 -10.15 -3.98
N ILE A 52 -0.58 -9.04 -4.41
CA ILE A 52 -1.73 -9.05 -5.33
C ILE A 52 -1.38 -9.74 -6.65
N ILE A 53 -0.17 -9.53 -7.19
CA ILE A 53 0.28 -10.22 -8.42
C ILE A 53 0.23 -11.74 -8.26
N THR A 54 0.46 -12.30 -7.08
CA THR A 54 0.33 -13.74 -6.82
C THR A 54 -1.11 -14.20 -6.60
N GLY A 55 -2.09 -13.30 -6.62
CA GLY A 55 -3.49 -13.56 -6.28
C GLY A 55 -3.78 -13.55 -4.79
N GLY A 56 -2.82 -13.12 -3.95
CA GLY A 56 -2.98 -12.95 -2.51
C GLY A 56 -3.56 -11.58 -2.14
N ILE A 57 -4.18 -11.51 -0.96
CA ILE A 57 -4.66 -10.26 -0.35
C ILE A 57 -4.26 -10.31 1.12
N ASP A 58 -3.81 -9.17 1.68
CA ASP A 58 -3.50 -9.04 3.09
C ASP A 58 -4.20 -7.81 3.69
N LEU A 59 -5.20 -8.05 4.51
CA LEU A 59 -5.92 -7.02 5.25
C LEU A 59 -5.25 -6.68 6.59
N SER A 60 -4.21 -7.43 6.99
CA SER A 60 -3.52 -7.18 8.26
C SER A 60 -2.43 -6.12 8.16
N ILE A 61 -2.10 -5.62 6.95
CA ILE A 61 -0.98 -4.69 6.69
C ILE A 61 -0.97 -3.54 7.69
N GLY A 62 -2.09 -2.85 7.88
CA GLY A 62 -2.18 -1.70 8.79
C GLY A 62 -1.97 -2.06 10.25
N SER A 63 -2.41 -3.24 10.68
CA SER A 63 -2.19 -3.74 12.03
C SER A 63 -0.77 -4.25 12.24
N VAL A 64 -0.14 -4.83 11.22
CA VAL A 64 1.30 -5.17 11.21
C VAL A 64 2.13 -3.90 11.37
N VAL A 65 1.79 -2.83 10.63
CA VAL A 65 2.42 -1.51 10.80
C VAL A 65 2.31 -1.04 12.25
N SER A 66 1.12 -1.08 12.84
CA SER A 66 0.92 -0.66 14.23
C SER A 66 1.76 -1.48 15.21
N LEU A 67 1.74 -2.80 15.09
CA LEU A 67 2.51 -3.68 15.96
C LEU A 67 4.02 -3.46 15.82
N CYS A 68 4.52 -3.41 14.59
CA CYS A 68 5.93 -3.17 14.31
C CYS A 68 6.40 -1.80 14.85
N ALA A 69 5.58 -0.76 14.69
CA ALA A 69 5.87 0.58 15.22
C ALA A 69 5.88 0.59 16.76
N CYS A 70 4.93 -0.08 17.40
CA CYS A 70 4.87 -0.22 18.86
C CYS A 70 6.08 -0.99 19.41
N VAL A 71 6.42 -2.12 18.78
CA VAL A 71 7.59 -2.92 19.17
C VAL A 71 8.88 -2.12 18.99
N PHE A 72 9.03 -1.36 17.89
CA PHE A 72 10.18 -0.47 17.69
C PHE A 72 10.33 0.54 18.85
N CYS A 73 9.24 1.23 19.21
CA CYS A 73 9.26 2.16 20.33
C CYS A 73 9.67 1.47 21.65
N LYS A 74 9.15 0.28 21.91
CA LYS A 74 9.49 -0.52 23.11
C LYS A 74 10.98 -0.90 23.15
N LEU A 75 11.53 -1.35 22.02
CA LEU A 75 12.93 -1.76 21.92
C LEU A 75 13.88 -0.56 22.12
N VAL A 76 13.50 0.63 21.62
CA VAL A 76 14.34 1.82 21.76
C VAL A 76 14.19 2.47 23.15
N LEU A 77 12.97 2.59 23.69
CA LEU A 77 12.72 3.31 24.93
C LEU A 77 12.91 2.48 26.20
N ASP A 78 12.42 1.23 26.20
CA ASP A 78 12.43 0.40 27.42
C ASP A 78 13.65 -0.52 27.46
N ALA A 79 14.05 -1.08 26.32
CA ALA A 79 15.22 -1.97 26.23
C ALA A 79 16.50 -1.22 25.85
N GLU A 80 16.43 0.09 25.60
CA GLU A 80 17.56 0.99 25.26
C GLU A 80 18.44 0.45 24.11
N LEU A 81 17.84 -0.30 23.19
CA LEU A 81 18.58 -0.89 22.07
C LEU A 81 18.97 0.18 21.05
N PRO A 82 20.16 0.07 20.43
CA PRO A 82 20.54 0.95 19.34
C PRO A 82 19.55 0.79 18.18
N ILE A 83 19.19 1.96 17.58
CA ILE A 83 18.16 2.03 16.52
C ILE A 83 18.38 1.03 15.39
N PRO A 84 19.61 0.79 14.85
CA PRO A 84 19.79 -0.20 13.79
C PRO A 84 19.43 -1.63 14.22
N LEU A 85 19.73 -2.00 15.48
CA LEU A 85 19.39 -3.31 16.01
C LEU A 85 17.87 -3.44 16.22
N ALA A 86 17.25 -2.43 16.81
CA ALA A 86 15.79 -2.37 16.96
C ALA A 86 15.09 -2.47 15.60
N ALA A 87 15.57 -1.75 14.58
CA ALA A 87 15.04 -1.81 13.22
C ALA A 87 15.17 -3.22 12.62
N LEU A 88 16.33 -3.87 12.77
CA LEU A 88 16.53 -5.24 12.29
C LEU A 88 15.54 -6.22 12.95
N LEU A 89 15.35 -6.12 14.27
CA LEU A 89 14.41 -6.98 15.00
C LEU A 89 12.96 -6.78 14.54
N VAL A 90 12.58 -5.53 14.24
CA VAL A 90 11.25 -5.20 13.70
C VAL A 90 11.07 -5.75 12.30
N LEU A 91 12.08 -5.70 11.43
CA LEU A 91 12.02 -6.33 10.10
C LEU A 91 11.86 -7.84 10.20
N LEU A 92 12.58 -8.49 11.13
CA LEU A 92 12.45 -9.93 11.39
C LEU A 92 11.06 -10.28 11.95
N LEU A 93 10.49 -9.44 12.83
CA LEU A 93 9.13 -9.59 13.32
C LEU A 93 8.12 -9.56 12.16
N GLY A 94 8.22 -8.56 11.27
CA GLY A 94 7.36 -8.47 10.11
C GLY A 94 7.53 -9.66 9.16
N ALA A 95 8.75 -10.09 8.91
CA ALA A 95 9.01 -11.29 8.11
C ALA A 95 8.36 -12.54 8.75
N GLY A 96 8.45 -12.68 10.07
CA GLY A 96 7.80 -13.76 10.82
C GLY A 96 6.26 -13.73 10.71
N ILE A 97 5.66 -12.55 10.83
CA ILE A 97 4.22 -12.37 10.63
C ILE A 97 3.81 -12.76 9.21
N GLY A 98 4.53 -12.25 8.20
CA GLY A 98 4.27 -12.60 6.80
C GLY A 98 4.42 -14.09 6.54
N PHE A 99 5.43 -14.73 7.14
CA PHE A 99 5.60 -16.18 7.07
C PHE A 99 4.40 -16.93 7.67
N ILE A 100 3.92 -16.53 8.85
CA ILE A 100 2.75 -17.13 9.51
C ILE A 100 1.51 -16.99 8.63
N ASN A 101 1.21 -15.79 8.14
CA ASN A 101 0.06 -15.54 7.27
C ASN A 101 0.15 -16.39 5.99
N GLY A 102 1.31 -16.37 5.32
CA GLY A 102 1.54 -17.14 4.10
C GLY A 102 1.47 -18.65 4.34
N PHE A 103 1.98 -19.15 5.46
CA PHE A 103 1.92 -20.54 5.84
C PHE A 103 0.49 -21.03 6.09
N LEU A 104 -0.30 -20.26 6.82
CA LEU A 104 -1.72 -20.58 7.07
C LEU A 104 -2.52 -20.64 5.77
N VAL A 105 -2.29 -19.70 4.86
CA VAL A 105 -2.98 -19.67 3.56
C VAL A 105 -2.58 -20.85 2.68
N THR A 106 -1.29 -21.22 2.66
CA THR A 106 -0.78 -22.20 1.70
C THR A 106 -0.86 -23.64 2.18
N TYR A 107 -0.54 -23.92 3.44
CA TYR A 107 -0.52 -25.30 3.97
C TYR A 107 -1.82 -25.70 4.63
N PHE A 108 -2.50 -24.78 5.34
CA PHE A 108 -3.82 -25.07 5.90
C PHE A 108 -4.95 -24.78 4.92
N HIS A 109 -4.64 -24.21 3.75
CA HIS A 109 -5.63 -23.85 2.72
C HIS A 109 -6.76 -22.93 3.24
N VAL A 110 -6.47 -22.17 4.30
CA VAL A 110 -7.43 -21.19 4.81
C VAL A 110 -7.51 -20.01 3.84
N GLN A 111 -8.70 -19.51 3.62
CA GLN A 111 -8.92 -18.39 2.70
C GLN A 111 -8.10 -17.17 3.15
N ALA A 112 -7.34 -16.56 2.24
CA ALA A 112 -6.45 -15.43 2.53
C ALA A 112 -7.16 -14.27 3.25
N PHE A 113 -8.39 -13.96 2.81
CA PHE A 113 -9.25 -12.96 3.45
C PHE A 113 -9.47 -13.27 4.94
N VAL A 114 -9.80 -14.53 5.30
CA VAL A 114 -10.07 -14.94 6.67
C VAL A 114 -8.81 -14.85 7.54
N VAL A 115 -7.68 -15.38 7.04
CA VAL A 115 -6.39 -15.34 7.76
C VAL A 115 -6.00 -13.90 8.08
N THR A 116 -6.04 -13.04 7.08
CA THR A 116 -5.55 -11.66 7.21
C THR A 116 -6.54 -10.76 7.95
N LEU A 117 -7.85 -11.05 7.87
CA LEU A 117 -8.86 -10.39 8.70
C LEU A 117 -8.68 -10.75 10.18
N CYS A 118 -8.46 -12.03 10.50
CA CYS A 118 -8.11 -12.43 11.85
C CYS A 118 -6.79 -11.79 12.30
N GLY A 119 -5.79 -11.74 11.43
CA GLY A 119 -4.53 -11.05 11.65
C GLY A 119 -4.70 -9.57 11.97
N LEU A 120 -5.63 -8.89 11.28
CA LEU A 120 -5.94 -7.48 11.54
C LEU A 120 -6.32 -7.25 13.00
N PHE A 121 -7.19 -8.09 13.57
CA PHE A 121 -7.59 -7.98 14.99
C PHE A 121 -6.49 -8.45 15.93
N LEU A 122 -5.84 -9.56 15.61
CA LEU A 122 -4.79 -10.16 16.45
C LEU A 122 -3.59 -9.22 16.60
N TYR A 123 -3.04 -8.69 15.50
CA TYR A 123 -1.88 -7.80 15.54
C TYR A 123 -2.24 -6.43 16.12
N ARG A 124 -3.46 -5.94 15.90
CA ARG A 124 -3.96 -4.72 16.53
C ARG A 124 -4.08 -4.91 18.05
N GLY A 125 -4.64 -6.02 18.51
CA GLY A 125 -4.71 -6.36 19.93
C GLY A 125 -3.33 -6.48 20.57
N ALA A 126 -2.38 -7.14 19.88
CA ALA A 126 -1.00 -7.26 20.33
C ALA A 126 -0.29 -5.90 20.42
N ALA A 127 -0.48 -4.98 19.44
CA ALA A 127 0.06 -3.63 19.47
C ALA A 127 -0.42 -2.86 20.71
N ARG A 128 -1.72 -2.91 20.98
CA ARG A 128 -2.33 -2.26 22.15
C ARG A 128 -1.83 -2.87 23.48
N TRP A 129 -1.70 -4.19 23.52
CA TRP A 129 -1.18 -4.88 24.70
C TRP A 129 0.29 -4.52 24.98
N VAL A 130 1.15 -4.50 23.95
CA VAL A 130 2.57 -4.14 24.07
C VAL A 130 2.74 -2.73 24.63
N MET A 131 1.95 -1.76 24.19
CA MET A 131 2.05 -0.37 24.61
C MET A 131 1.10 -0.02 25.76
N LYS A 132 0.24 -0.95 26.22
CA LYS A 132 -0.83 -0.69 27.20
C LYS A 132 -1.71 0.51 26.82
N ASP A 133 -1.97 0.67 25.52
CA ASP A 133 -2.65 1.81 24.89
C ASP A 133 -2.00 3.19 25.15
N GLN A 134 -0.77 3.23 25.63
CA GLN A 134 -0.05 4.48 25.85
C GLN A 134 0.66 4.96 24.57
N ILE A 135 0.75 6.27 24.42
CA ILE A 135 1.46 6.92 23.32
C ILE A 135 2.90 7.17 23.78
N PRO A 136 3.92 6.57 23.14
CA PRO A 136 5.30 6.73 23.57
C PRO A 136 5.85 8.12 23.20
N ALA A 137 6.66 8.70 24.10
CA ALA A 137 7.44 9.90 23.83
C ALA A 137 8.81 9.48 23.25
N ILE A 138 8.87 9.22 21.94
CA ILE A 138 10.08 8.72 21.27
C ILE A 138 10.87 9.82 20.55
N ALA A 139 10.37 11.05 20.51
CA ALA A 139 10.95 12.14 19.73
C ALA A 139 12.44 12.32 19.96
N ASP A 140 12.89 12.41 21.21
CA ASP A 140 14.28 12.66 21.57
C ASP A 140 15.20 11.49 21.15
N ALA A 141 14.72 10.26 21.27
CA ALA A 141 15.50 9.08 20.93
C ALA A 141 15.76 8.93 19.40
N VAL A 142 14.87 9.45 18.57
CA VAL A 142 14.97 9.36 17.11
C VAL A 142 15.32 10.68 16.42
N GLU A 143 15.52 11.77 17.17
CA GLU A 143 15.73 13.12 16.62
C GLU A 143 16.82 13.21 15.54
N PRO A 144 18.02 12.64 15.69
CA PRO A 144 19.06 12.74 14.66
C PRO A 144 18.63 12.13 13.33
N ILE A 145 17.92 10.98 13.35
CA ILE A 145 17.42 10.31 12.17
C ILE A 145 16.21 11.05 11.61
N THR A 146 15.34 11.57 12.48
CA THR A 146 14.16 12.36 12.09
C THR A 146 14.58 13.59 11.31
N THR A 147 15.57 14.34 11.80
CA THR A 147 16.09 15.54 11.13
C THR A 147 16.63 15.20 9.75
N PHE A 148 17.40 14.12 9.60
CA PHE A 148 17.89 13.65 8.32
C PHE A 148 16.73 13.23 7.38
N CYS A 149 15.80 12.40 7.84
CA CYS A 149 14.72 11.86 7.03
C CYS A 149 13.69 12.92 6.60
N ARG A 150 13.46 13.95 7.43
CA ARG A 150 12.63 15.11 7.06
C ARG A 150 13.33 16.06 6.10
N GLY A 151 14.62 15.89 5.90
CA GLY A 151 15.41 16.67 4.96
C GLY A 151 15.01 16.43 3.50
N SER A 152 15.65 17.17 2.62
CA SER A 152 15.56 17.02 1.17
C SER A 152 16.95 16.95 0.58
N PHE A 153 17.14 16.03 -0.36
CA PHE A 153 18.37 15.91 -1.13
C PHE A 153 18.03 16.22 -2.60
N PHE A 154 18.73 17.18 -3.20
CA PHE A 154 18.38 17.74 -4.52
C PHE A 154 16.89 18.16 -4.62
N TYR A 155 16.38 18.89 -3.63
CA TYR A 155 14.98 19.33 -3.54
C TYR A 155 13.94 18.21 -3.44
N VAL A 156 14.36 16.95 -3.42
CA VAL A 156 13.49 15.77 -3.31
C VAL A 156 13.53 15.26 -1.86
N PRO A 157 12.37 15.02 -1.21
CA PRO A 157 12.31 14.46 0.13
C PRO A 157 13.02 13.11 0.26
N VAL A 158 13.71 12.89 1.40
CA VAL A 158 14.44 11.63 1.65
C VAL A 158 13.52 10.41 1.57
N TYR A 159 12.29 10.51 2.04
CA TYR A 159 11.30 9.42 1.94
C TYR A 159 11.01 8.99 0.49
N LEU A 160 11.01 9.95 -0.44
CA LEU A 160 10.81 9.64 -1.85
C LEU A 160 12.04 8.93 -2.45
N TRP A 161 13.25 9.31 -2.04
CA TRP A 161 14.47 8.58 -2.41
C TRP A 161 14.47 7.15 -1.90
N LEU A 162 14.02 6.93 -0.65
CA LEU A 162 13.85 5.59 -0.11
C LEU A 162 12.85 4.77 -0.94
N LEU A 163 11.70 5.35 -1.27
CA LEU A 163 10.72 4.70 -2.14
C LEU A 163 11.32 4.35 -3.50
N LEU A 164 12.04 5.28 -4.14
CA LEU A 164 12.67 5.04 -5.45
C LEU A 164 13.72 3.92 -5.39
N GLY A 165 14.48 3.83 -4.29
CA GLY A 165 15.40 2.72 -4.05
C GLY A 165 14.67 1.38 -3.92
N LEU A 166 13.63 1.31 -3.09
CA LEU A 166 12.78 0.12 -2.94
C LEU A 166 12.05 -0.24 -4.25
N PHE A 167 11.58 0.77 -4.97
CA PHE A 167 10.98 0.61 -6.29
C PHE A 167 11.96 -0.01 -7.30
N ALA A 168 13.20 0.46 -7.33
CA ALA A 168 14.23 -0.12 -8.21
C ALA A 168 14.48 -1.60 -7.85
N ILE A 169 14.62 -1.92 -6.56
CA ILE A 169 14.79 -3.30 -6.08
C ILE A 169 13.56 -4.16 -6.47
N ALA A 170 12.35 -3.68 -6.22
CA ALA A 170 11.12 -4.39 -6.57
C ALA A 170 10.98 -4.56 -8.10
N THR A 171 11.41 -3.58 -8.89
CA THR A 171 11.40 -3.65 -10.36
C THR A 171 12.38 -4.72 -10.87
N VAL A 172 13.60 -4.75 -10.36
CA VAL A 172 14.57 -5.80 -10.68
C VAL A 172 14.01 -7.16 -10.28
N PHE A 173 13.53 -7.31 -9.04
CA PHE A 173 12.94 -8.55 -8.54
C PHE A 173 11.81 -9.04 -9.43
N LEU A 174 10.84 -8.19 -9.74
CA LEU A 174 9.60 -8.56 -10.42
C LEU A 174 9.80 -8.77 -11.94
N HIS A 175 10.58 -7.91 -12.60
CA HIS A 175 10.67 -7.92 -14.06
C HIS A 175 11.94 -8.59 -14.60
N LEU A 176 13.02 -8.65 -13.82
CA LEU A 176 14.31 -9.14 -14.29
C LEU A 176 14.72 -10.50 -13.70
N THR A 177 14.02 -10.99 -12.64
CA THR A 177 14.34 -12.28 -12.03
C THR A 177 13.35 -13.39 -12.38
N ILE A 178 13.75 -14.64 -12.12
CA ILE A 178 12.88 -15.81 -12.23
C ILE A 178 11.74 -15.78 -11.20
N TYR A 179 11.99 -15.18 -10.02
CA TYR A 179 11.01 -15.08 -8.94
C TYR A 179 9.79 -14.28 -9.37
N GLY A 180 10.00 -13.15 -10.03
CA GLY A 180 8.90 -12.34 -10.57
C GLY A 180 8.09 -13.09 -11.64
N ARG A 181 8.75 -13.82 -12.55
CA ARG A 181 8.05 -14.66 -13.54
C ARG A 181 7.16 -15.70 -12.88
N TYR A 182 7.61 -16.30 -11.78
CA TYR A 182 6.81 -17.26 -11.04
C TYR A 182 5.64 -16.59 -10.29
N PHE A 183 5.81 -15.37 -9.78
CA PHE A 183 4.70 -14.58 -9.21
C PHE A 183 3.58 -14.39 -10.24
N TYR A 184 3.91 -13.95 -11.45
CA TYR A 184 2.93 -13.80 -12.54
C TYR A 184 2.30 -15.12 -12.95
N ALA A 185 3.09 -16.18 -13.07
CA ALA A 185 2.58 -17.50 -13.44
C ALA A 185 1.57 -18.03 -12.41
N ILE A 186 1.89 -17.93 -11.11
CA ILE A 186 1.03 -18.37 -10.01
C ILE A 186 -0.27 -17.57 -10.01
N GLY A 187 -0.18 -16.21 -10.13
CA GLY A 187 -1.36 -15.37 -10.13
C GLY A 187 -2.25 -15.58 -11.35
N SER A 188 -1.68 -15.89 -12.52
CA SER A 188 -2.46 -16.20 -13.72
C SER A 188 -3.20 -17.52 -13.61
N ASN A 189 -2.53 -18.59 -13.19
CA ASN A 189 -3.10 -19.90 -12.97
C ASN A 189 -2.23 -20.76 -12.06
N GLU A 190 -2.56 -20.80 -10.77
CA GLU A 190 -1.80 -21.53 -9.76
C GLU A 190 -1.70 -23.04 -10.09
N ARG A 191 -2.78 -23.65 -10.62
CA ARG A 191 -2.77 -25.09 -10.95
C ARG A 191 -1.80 -25.38 -12.10
N ALA A 192 -1.84 -24.59 -13.17
CA ALA A 192 -0.93 -24.74 -14.30
C ALA A 192 0.53 -24.51 -13.88
N ALA A 193 0.80 -23.49 -13.05
CA ALA A 193 2.12 -23.22 -12.50
C ALA A 193 2.65 -24.42 -11.69
N ARG A 194 1.81 -25.04 -10.87
CA ARG A 194 2.17 -26.23 -10.08
C ARG A 194 2.47 -27.43 -10.97
N TYR A 195 1.67 -27.68 -12.00
CA TYR A 195 1.93 -28.76 -12.98
C TYR A 195 3.21 -28.52 -13.79
N SER A 196 3.63 -27.27 -13.95
CA SER A 196 4.92 -26.91 -14.58
C SER A 196 6.13 -27.03 -13.62
N GLY A 197 5.93 -27.60 -12.43
CA GLY A 197 7.01 -27.83 -11.45
C GLY A 197 7.35 -26.62 -10.55
N ILE A 198 6.56 -25.54 -10.59
CA ILE A 198 6.77 -24.36 -9.71
C ILE A 198 6.26 -24.69 -8.31
N ASN A 199 7.09 -24.46 -7.29
CA ASN A 199 6.66 -24.60 -5.89
C ASN A 199 5.78 -23.41 -5.48
N THR A 200 4.49 -23.49 -5.81
CA THR A 200 3.53 -22.38 -5.58
C THR A 200 3.44 -21.98 -4.11
N ASN A 201 3.55 -22.94 -3.18
CA ASN A 201 3.48 -22.64 -1.74
C ASN A 201 4.63 -21.75 -1.30
N PHE A 202 5.87 -22.08 -1.69
CA PHE A 202 7.05 -21.27 -1.35
C PHE A 202 6.92 -19.83 -1.86
N TYR A 203 6.51 -19.64 -3.13
CA TYR A 203 6.42 -18.30 -3.71
C TYR A 203 5.26 -17.49 -3.14
N LYS A 204 4.15 -18.11 -2.77
CA LYS A 204 3.06 -17.43 -2.07
C LYS A 204 3.48 -16.99 -0.66
N ILE A 205 4.15 -17.87 0.11
CA ILE A 205 4.72 -17.47 1.41
C ILE A 205 5.71 -16.32 1.24
N LEU A 206 6.60 -16.41 0.25
CA LEU A 206 7.56 -15.32 -0.03
C LEU A 206 6.84 -14.00 -0.32
N ALA A 207 5.71 -14.01 -1.04
CA ALA A 207 4.92 -12.80 -1.32
C ALA A 207 4.34 -12.19 -0.03
N TYR A 208 3.81 -13.00 0.90
CA TYR A 208 3.36 -12.53 2.21
C TYR A 208 4.51 -11.97 3.06
N VAL A 209 5.65 -12.66 3.07
CA VAL A 209 6.86 -12.20 3.79
C VAL A 209 7.32 -10.85 3.26
N LEU A 210 7.42 -10.69 1.94
CA LEU A 210 7.78 -9.41 1.33
C LEU A 210 6.78 -8.31 1.68
N CYS A 211 5.48 -8.59 1.58
CA CYS A 211 4.44 -7.64 1.94
C CYS A 211 4.59 -7.13 3.38
N SER A 212 4.79 -8.05 4.34
CA SER A 212 4.98 -7.70 5.75
C SER A 212 6.32 -7.03 6.05
N ILE A 213 7.39 -7.32 5.29
CA ILE A 213 8.66 -6.58 5.37
C ILE A 213 8.46 -5.13 4.93
N PHE A 214 7.76 -4.88 3.81
CA PHE A 214 7.43 -3.53 3.37
C PHE A 214 6.56 -2.79 4.40
N ALA A 215 5.62 -3.48 5.05
CA ALA A 215 4.83 -2.93 6.16
C ALA A 215 5.72 -2.55 7.36
N SER A 216 6.73 -3.36 7.68
CA SER A 216 7.69 -3.06 8.75
C SER A 216 8.61 -1.89 8.41
N ILE A 217 9.08 -1.77 7.15
CA ILE A 217 9.84 -0.61 6.69
C ILE A 217 8.99 0.66 6.83
N TYR A 218 7.74 0.61 6.39
CA TYR A 218 6.82 1.72 6.58
C TYR A 218 6.63 2.07 8.06
N ALA A 219 6.47 1.07 8.93
CA ALA A 219 6.30 1.28 10.37
C ALA A 219 7.48 2.04 10.99
N LEU A 220 8.71 1.67 10.64
CA LEU A 220 9.92 2.39 11.06
C LEU A 220 9.92 3.84 10.58
N MET A 221 9.63 4.05 9.29
CA MET A 221 9.57 5.37 8.69
C MET A 221 8.43 6.21 9.26
N HIS A 222 7.29 5.59 9.60
CA HIS A 222 6.16 6.24 10.25
C HIS A 222 6.56 6.80 11.63
N VAL A 223 7.21 5.99 12.47
CA VAL A 223 7.70 6.45 13.78
C VAL A 223 8.68 7.59 13.65
N ILE A 224 9.64 7.50 12.73
CA ILE A 224 10.63 8.54 12.47
C ILE A 224 9.98 9.82 11.93
N HIS A 225 8.93 9.71 11.11
CA HIS A 225 8.25 10.87 10.51
C HIS A 225 7.37 11.61 11.51
N TYR A 226 6.54 10.87 12.26
CA TYR A 226 5.54 11.45 13.16
C TYR A 226 6.01 11.60 14.60
N ASN A 227 7.12 10.96 14.98
CA ASN A 227 7.65 10.91 16.35
C ASN A 227 6.65 10.36 17.38
N THR A 228 5.66 9.60 16.93
CA THR A 228 4.61 9.08 17.79
C THR A 228 3.97 7.84 17.16
N VAL A 229 3.38 7.01 18.01
CA VAL A 229 2.56 5.86 17.62
C VAL A 229 1.34 5.81 18.52
N GLN A 230 0.17 5.71 17.93
CA GLN A 230 -1.06 5.46 18.66
C GLN A 230 -1.51 4.02 18.40
N PRO A 231 -1.36 3.10 19.37
CA PRO A 231 -1.55 1.66 19.14
C PRO A 231 -2.92 1.28 18.58
N SER A 232 -3.97 2.01 18.95
CA SER A 232 -5.35 1.77 18.52
C SER A 232 -5.65 2.25 17.10
N THR A 233 -5.00 3.33 16.61
CA THR A 233 -5.38 4.00 15.36
C THR A 233 -4.28 4.05 14.32
N THR A 234 -2.99 3.95 14.71
CA THR A 234 -1.89 3.92 13.74
C THR A 234 -2.09 2.77 12.76
N GLY A 235 -2.02 3.08 11.48
CA GLY A 235 -2.20 2.09 10.43
C GLY A 235 -3.65 1.81 10.04
N ASN A 236 -4.65 2.46 10.63
CA ASN A 236 -6.05 2.25 10.23
C ASN A 236 -6.26 2.61 8.76
N PHE A 237 -6.92 1.70 8.04
CA PHE A 237 -7.21 1.80 6.60
C PHE A 237 -6.00 1.82 5.67
N LEU A 238 -4.76 1.71 6.16
CA LEU A 238 -3.56 1.68 5.30
C LEU A 238 -3.57 0.49 4.35
N GLU A 239 -4.12 -0.66 4.78
CA GLU A 239 -4.31 -1.82 3.92
C GLU A 239 -5.20 -1.49 2.71
N LEU A 240 -6.28 -0.74 2.92
CA LEU A 240 -7.19 -0.34 1.85
C LEU A 240 -6.52 0.64 0.89
N TYR A 241 -5.80 1.64 1.41
CA TYR A 241 -5.04 2.59 0.57
C TYR A 241 -3.94 1.89 -0.24
N ALA A 242 -3.22 0.94 0.37
CA ALA A 242 -2.16 0.20 -0.32
C ALA A 242 -2.71 -0.68 -1.45
N ILE A 243 -3.79 -1.44 -1.17
CA ILE A 243 -4.48 -2.28 -2.16
C ILE A 243 -5.08 -1.40 -3.26
N ALA A 244 -5.77 -0.32 -2.89
CA ALA A 244 -6.37 0.61 -3.83
C ALA A 244 -5.32 1.26 -4.75
N GLY A 245 -4.19 1.70 -4.21
CA GLY A 245 -3.08 2.24 -5.00
C GLY A 245 -2.53 1.22 -5.99
N ALA A 246 -2.33 -0.04 -5.55
CA ALA A 246 -1.86 -1.10 -6.44
C ALA A 246 -2.87 -1.42 -7.56
N VAL A 247 -4.18 -1.48 -7.23
CA VAL A 247 -5.25 -1.76 -8.20
C VAL A 247 -5.43 -0.60 -9.18
N LEU A 248 -5.46 0.65 -8.69
CA LEU A 248 -5.44 1.85 -9.55
C LEU A 248 -4.21 1.86 -10.46
N GLY A 249 -3.07 1.41 -9.95
CA GLY A 249 -1.84 1.24 -10.71
C GLY A 249 -1.89 0.09 -11.73
N GLY A 250 -3.01 -0.64 -11.81
CA GLY A 250 -3.24 -1.69 -12.80
C GLY A 250 -2.92 -3.10 -12.35
N CYS A 251 -2.67 -3.33 -11.05
CA CYS A 251 -2.64 -4.69 -10.50
C CYS A 251 -4.04 -5.30 -10.52
N SER A 252 -4.16 -6.54 -10.98
CA SER A 252 -5.43 -7.27 -10.99
C SER A 252 -5.63 -8.01 -9.68
N LEU A 253 -6.76 -7.79 -8.99
CA LEU A 253 -7.14 -8.56 -7.80
C LEU A 253 -7.28 -10.06 -8.07
N ARG A 254 -7.39 -10.48 -9.33
CA ARG A 254 -7.39 -11.90 -9.73
C ARG A 254 -5.98 -12.49 -9.77
N GLY A 255 -4.95 -11.66 -9.68
CA GLY A 255 -3.54 -12.02 -9.85
C GLY A 255 -3.07 -12.00 -11.31
N GLY A 256 -1.78 -12.23 -11.49
CA GLY A 256 -1.14 -12.40 -12.80
C GLY A 256 -0.89 -11.12 -13.60
N GLU A 257 -1.36 -9.97 -13.14
CA GLU A 257 -1.20 -8.68 -13.81
C GLU A 257 -0.79 -7.60 -12.82
N GLY A 258 0.11 -6.71 -13.24
CA GLY A 258 0.59 -5.57 -12.47
C GLY A 258 1.99 -5.16 -12.90
N THR A 259 2.39 -3.93 -12.60
CA THR A 259 3.73 -3.43 -12.83
C THR A 259 4.15 -2.52 -11.69
N THR A 260 5.44 -2.49 -11.36
CA THR A 260 5.97 -1.59 -10.33
C THR A 260 5.74 -0.13 -10.68
N ILE A 261 5.89 0.26 -11.96
CA ILE A 261 5.58 1.62 -12.43
C ILE A 261 4.11 1.96 -12.18
N GLY A 262 3.20 1.01 -12.46
CA GLY A 262 1.79 1.19 -12.16
C GLY A 262 1.54 1.42 -10.67
N MET A 263 2.15 0.64 -9.78
CA MET A 263 2.03 0.81 -8.33
C MET A 263 2.49 2.21 -7.88
N LEU A 264 3.59 2.71 -8.45
CA LEU A 264 4.08 4.06 -8.16
C LEU A 264 3.07 5.14 -8.59
N ILE A 265 2.55 5.04 -9.81
CA ILE A 265 1.53 5.96 -10.34
C ILE A 265 0.25 5.88 -9.50
N GLY A 266 -0.19 4.67 -9.16
CA GLY A 266 -1.38 4.47 -8.33
C GLY A 266 -1.24 5.07 -6.94
N THR A 267 -0.08 4.92 -6.30
CA THR A 267 0.23 5.59 -5.01
C THR A 267 0.17 7.12 -5.15
N ALA A 268 0.76 7.66 -6.22
CA ALA A 268 0.72 9.10 -6.45
C ALA A 268 -0.73 9.59 -6.60
N ILE A 269 -1.58 8.91 -7.36
CA ILE A 269 -3.00 9.23 -7.49
C ILE A 269 -3.69 9.21 -6.13
N MET A 270 -3.47 8.17 -5.33
CA MET A 270 -4.06 8.02 -3.99
C MET A 270 -3.67 9.16 -3.03
N ARG A 271 -2.55 9.83 -3.27
CA ARG A 271 -2.12 11.00 -2.46
C ARG A 271 -2.48 12.34 -3.08
N LEU A 272 -2.60 12.42 -4.39
CA LEU A 272 -3.06 13.62 -5.07
C LEU A 272 -4.54 13.90 -4.79
N LEU A 273 -5.39 12.88 -4.69
CA LEU A 273 -6.82 13.03 -4.39
C LEU A 273 -7.07 13.77 -3.06
N PRO A 274 -6.57 13.31 -1.89
CA PRO A 274 -6.71 14.04 -0.64
C PRO A 274 -6.05 15.42 -0.65
N ASN A 275 -4.94 15.57 -1.37
CA ASN A 275 -4.29 16.88 -1.50
C ASN A 275 -5.18 17.86 -2.25
N LEU A 276 -5.81 17.43 -3.33
CA LEU A 276 -6.74 18.25 -4.10
C LEU A 276 -8.01 18.61 -3.31
N THR A 277 -8.57 17.66 -2.54
CA THR A 277 -9.73 17.93 -1.68
C THR A 277 -9.41 18.96 -0.60
N ASN A 278 -8.21 18.91 -0.03
CA ASN A 278 -7.74 19.93 0.92
C ASN A 278 -7.59 21.31 0.27
N MET A 279 -7.05 21.38 -0.97
CA MET A 279 -6.91 22.66 -1.69
C MET A 279 -8.26 23.28 -2.06
N TRP A 280 -9.29 22.46 -2.28
CA TRP A 280 -10.65 22.90 -2.54
C TRP A 280 -11.48 23.10 -1.27
N GLU A 281 -10.85 23.10 -0.10
CA GLU A 281 -11.50 23.26 1.21
C GLU A 281 -12.67 22.26 1.46
N ILE A 282 -12.62 21.10 0.79
CA ILE A 282 -13.59 20.04 1.03
C ILE A 282 -13.35 19.46 2.43
N PRO A 283 -14.39 19.35 3.26
CA PRO A 283 -14.24 18.81 4.60
C PRO A 283 -13.54 17.44 4.62
N SER A 284 -12.54 17.27 5.49
CA SER A 284 -11.76 16.02 5.61
C SER A 284 -12.62 14.79 5.92
N THR A 285 -13.81 14.99 6.47
CA THR A 285 -14.82 13.94 6.70
C THR A 285 -15.34 13.31 5.39
N LEU A 286 -15.26 14.02 4.27
CA LEU A 286 -15.66 13.54 2.94
C LEU A 286 -14.49 12.91 2.16
N GLU A 287 -13.26 12.98 2.65
CA GLU A 287 -12.08 12.40 1.99
C GLU A 287 -12.28 10.91 1.65
N PRO A 288 -12.75 10.04 2.56
CA PRO A 288 -13.00 8.63 2.23
C PRO A 288 -14.06 8.46 1.14
N THR A 289 -15.07 9.35 1.09
CA THR A 289 -16.12 9.31 0.06
C THR A 289 -15.58 9.66 -1.32
N VAL A 290 -14.71 10.67 -1.41
CA VAL A 290 -14.05 11.06 -2.67
C VAL A 290 -13.13 9.94 -3.16
N ILE A 291 -12.34 9.36 -2.27
CA ILE A 291 -11.44 8.25 -2.59
C ILE A 291 -12.25 7.03 -3.05
N GLY A 292 -13.29 6.65 -2.29
CA GLY A 292 -14.16 5.52 -2.65
C GLY A 292 -14.86 5.72 -3.99
N GLY A 293 -15.35 6.94 -4.25
CA GLY A 293 -15.95 7.32 -5.53
C GLY A 293 -14.96 7.24 -6.69
N ALA A 294 -13.76 7.77 -6.52
CA ALA A 294 -12.71 7.69 -7.53
C ALA A 294 -12.31 6.24 -7.84
N LEU A 295 -12.16 5.40 -6.79
CA LEU A 295 -11.88 3.97 -6.93
C LEU A 295 -12.98 3.25 -7.73
N LEU A 296 -14.24 3.51 -7.39
CA LEU A 296 -15.39 2.91 -8.07
C LEU A 296 -15.43 3.29 -9.55
N VAL A 297 -15.23 4.57 -9.85
CA VAL A 297 -15.18 5.05 -11.25
C VAL A 297 -14.03 4.38 -12.00
N CYS A 298 -12.84 4.33 -11.42
CA CYS A 298 -11.69 3.66 -12.03
C CYS A 298 -11.95 2.16 -12.26
N ALA A 299 -12.56 1.46 -11.30
CA ALA A 299 -12.89 0.05 -11.42
C ALA A 299 -13.92 -0.21 -12.53
N ILE A 300 -14.96 0.65 -12.63
CA ILE A 300 -15.96 0.57 -13.70
C ILE A 300 -15.30 0.80 -15.06
N LEU A 301 -14.47 1.83 -15.19
CA LEU A 301 -13.76 2.13 -16.43
C LEU A 301 -12.81 0.99 -16.85
N ASP A 302 -12.07 0.40 -15.89
CA ASP A 302 -11.21 -0.75 -16.17
C ASP A 302 -12.02 -1.95 -16.69
N GLU A 303 -13.12 -2.28 -16.02
CA GLU A 303 -13.95 -3.42 -16.44
C GLU A 303 -14.62 -3.18 -17.80
N MET A 304 -15.05 -1.94 -18.08
CA MET A 304 -15.58 -1.56 -19.40
C MET A 304 -14.55 -1.73 -20.51
N LEU A 305 -13.33 -1.23 -20.29
CA LEU A 305 -12.23 -1.35 -21.25
C LEU A 305 -11.84 -2.82 -21.48
N ARG A 306 -11.88 -3.65 -20.45
CA ARG A 306 -11.57 -5.09 -20.55
C ARG A 306 -12.62 -5.86 -21.34
N ARG A 307 -13.91 -5.57 -21.12
CA ARG A 307 -15.03 -6.25 -21.80
C ARG A 307 -15.34 -5.67 -23.17
N GLY A 308 -14.76 -4.51 -23.52
CA GLY A 308 -15.14 -3.79 -24.73
C GLY A 308 -16.59 -3.27 -24.71
N VAL A 309 -17.18 -3.13 -23.50
CA VAL A 309 -18.55 -2.67 -23.30
C VAL A 309 -18.62 -1.18 -23.54
N THR A 310 -19.57 -0.74 -24.34
CA THR A 310 -19.81 0.69 -24.62
C THR A 310 -20.77 1.31 -23.62
N TRP A 311 -20.70 2.63 -23.44
CA TRP A 311 -21.63 3.38 -22.59
C TRP A 311 -23.11 3.18 -23.01
N ARG A 312 -23.37 2.94 -24.31
CA ARG A 312 -24.71 2.65 -24.84
C ARG A 312 -25.27 1.34 -24.27
N GLU A 313 -24.45 0.30 -24.25
CA GLU A 313 -24.85 -1.02 -23.71
C GLU A 313 -25.16 -0.97 -22.22
N ILE A 314 -24.43 -0.14 -21.46
CA ILE A 314 -24.71 0.11 -20.04
C ILE A 314 -26.02 0.88 -19.87
N ALA A 315 -26.24 1.94 -20.63
CA ALA A 315 -27.49 2.71 -20.60
C ALA A 315 -28.70 1.82 -20.92
N ASP A 316 -28.58 0.95 -21.94
CA ASP A 316 -29.62 0.00 -22.31
C ASP A 316 -29.84 -1.08 -21.22
N ALA A 317 -28.79 -1.50 -20.54
CA ALA A 317 -28.90 -2.43 -19.41
C ALA A 317 -29.62 -1.79 -18.22
N ILE A 318 -29.27 -0.54 -17.87
CA ILE A 318 -29.93 0.22 -16.82
C ILE A 318 -31.41 0.44 -17.15
N GLN A 319 -31.73 0.84 -18.37
CA GLN A 319 -33.14 0.99 -18.80
C GLN A 319 -33.93 -0.31 -18.71
N ARG A 320 -33.33 -1.45 -19.05
CA ARG A 320 -33.97 -2.78 -18.91
C ARG A 320 -34.24 -3.12 -17.44
N VAL A 321 -33.31 -2.80 -16.55
CA VAL A 321 -33.49 -3.02 -15.10
C VAL A 321 -34.60 -2.10 -14.57
N VAL A 322 -34.55 -0.80 -14.87
CA VAL A 322 -35.59 0.16 -14.43
C VAL A 322 -36.98 -0.27 -14.93
N LYS A 323 -37.13 -0.64 -16.21
CA LYS A 323 -38.41 -1.13 -16.76
C LYS A 323 -38.93 -2.40 -16.06
N ARG A 324 -38.07 -3.25 -15.52
CA ARG A 324 -38.47 -4.45 -14.73
C ARG A 324 -38.99 -4.10 -13.34
N TRP A 325 -38.62 -2.93 -12.79
CA TRP A 325 -39.01 -2.50 -11.45
C TRP A 325 -40.20 -1.53 -11.46
N THR A 326 -40.49 -0.93 -12.64
CA THR A 326 -41.59 0.05 -12.81
C THR A 326 -42.81 -0.50 -13.55
N GLY A 327 -42.80 -1.72 -14.03
CA GLY A 327 -43.91 -2.46 -14.62
C GLY A 327 -44.22 -3.70 -13.81
#